data_803443e3e6c2542bb83e8e34f2551682
#
_entry.id   803443e3e6c2542bb83e8e34f2551682
#
_cell.length_a   1.000
_cell.length_b   1.000
_cell.length_c   1.000
_cell.angle_alpha   90.00
_cell.angle_beta   90.00
_cell.angle_gamma   90.00
#
_symmetry.space_group_name_H-M   'P 1'
#
loop_
_entity.id
_entity.type
_entity.pdbx_description
1 polymer ?
#
loop_
_entity_poly.entity_id
_entity_poly.type
_entity_poly.pdbx_seq_one_letter_code
_entity_poly.pdbx_strand_id
1 'polypeptide(L)'
;MRNILEVKNLVRSYNTATFKDSKNNVNVLKGISFQVAEGEFVGIMGKSGCGKTTLLKTLGMIDKPTDGTIKFMGEDTSELYGDKLADIRNSKIGFIFQDFYLMDSLSVEENIMLPMIISKQNINKMIIEAKKYAEQFQIEHLLKKNPYELSGGEKQRVAICRALINNPDLILADEPTGNLDSKSGKIVIDALNKISSEYKKTIVMVTHDPQMASYCSRLILLKDGVILEDLKNSGNQYAFYQEILGKMKEL
;
A
#
# COMPACT_ATOMS: atom_id res chain seq x y z
N MET A 1 -6.84 5.61 -20.63
CA MET A 1 -6.08 5.92 -19.40
C MET A 1 -4.76 5.17 -19.43
N ARG A 2 -3.71 5.76 -18.92
CA ARG A 2 -2.40 5.08 -18.82
C ARG A 2 -2.43 4.11 -17.64
N ASN A 3 -1.88 2.91 -17.81
CA ASN A 3 -1.71 1.98 -16.69
C ASN A 3 -0.44 2.34 -15.91
N ILE A 4 -0.54 2.40 -14.59
CA ILE A 4 0.62 2.56 -13.69
C ILE A 4 1.22 1.19 -13.35
N LEU A 5 0.38 0.16 -13.23
CA LEU A 5 0.78 -1.23 -13.03
C LEU A 5 0.14 -2.12 -14.09
N GLU A 6 0.93 -3.02 -14.65
CA GLU A 6 0.47 -4.15 -15.45
C GLU A 6 1.08 -5.43 -14.90
N VAL A 7 0.23 -6.34 -14.46
CA VAL A 7 0.60 -7.62 -13.86
C VAL A 7 0.12 -8.74 -14.79
N LYS A 8 1.02 -9.64 -15.19
CA LYS A 8 0.70 -10.76 -16.09
C LYS A 8 1.25 -12.06 -15.54
N ASN A 9 0.35 -13.03 -15.32
CA ASN A 9 0.65 -14.39 -14.86
C ASN A 9 1.60 -14.45 -13.65
N LEU A 10 1.43 -13.51 -12.71
CA LEU A 10 2.32 -13.34 -11.57
C LEU A 10 2.29 -14.57 -10.66
N VAL A 11 3.44 -15.19 -10.47
CA VAL A 11 3.66 -16.30 -9.53
C VAL A 11 4.66 -15.87 -8.46
N ARG A 12 4.37 -16.19 -7.21
CA ARG A 12 5.32 -16.04 -6.12
C ARG A 12 5.33 -17.28 -5.23
N SER A 13 6.48 -17.91 -5.12
CA SER A 13 6.72 -19.09 -4.30
C SER A 13 7.83 -18.82 -3.29
N TYR A 14 7.71 -19.42 -2.11
CA TYR A 14 8.75 -19.40 -1.09
C TYR A 14 9.25 -20.82 -0.86
N ASN A 15 10.57 -20.95 -0.76
CA ASN A 15 11.19 -22.23 -0.39
C ASN A 15 11.23 -22.35 1.13
N THR A 16 10.51 -23.32 1.68
CA THR A 16 10.44 -23.59 3.13
C THR A 16 11.33 -24.77 3.54
N ALA A 17 12.38 -25.05 2.78
CA ALA A 17 13.30 -26.16 3.09
C ALA A 17 13.89 -26.02 4.50
N THR A 18 13.47 -26.86 5.42
CA THR A 18 14.18 -27.17 6.67
C THR A 18 15.22 -28.26 6.40
N PHE A 19 16.27 -28.32 7.24
CA PHE A 19 17.43 -29.21 7.08
C PHE A 19 17.13 -30.72 6.92
N LYS A 20 15.87 -31.14 6.95
CA LYS A 20 15.45 -32.56 6.92
C LYS A 20 14.56 -32.98 5.76
N ASP A 21 13.93 -32.03 5.03
CA ASP A 21 12.99 -32.39 3.97
C ASP A 21 13.26 -31.61 2.69
N SER A 22 13.38 -32.36 1.58
CA SER A 22 13.56 -31.85 0.24
C SER A 22 12.40 -30.95 -0.21
N LYS A 23 12.73 -29.72 -0.62
CA LYS A 23 11.96 -28.81 -1.49
C LYS A 23 10.42 -28.77 -1.28
N ASN A 24 9.95 -28.23 -0.18
CA ASN A 24 8.57 -27.77 -0.10
C ASN A 24 8.49 -26.32 -0.58
N ASN A 25 8.19 -26.12 -1.85
CA ASN A 25 7.84 -24.80 -2.38
C ASN A 25 6.36 -24.51 -2.07
N VAL A 26 6.12 -23.44 -1.33
CA VAL A 26 4.75 -22.93 -1.08
C VAL A 26 4.44 -21.87 -2.12
N ASN A 27 3.55 -22.19 -3.06
CA ASN A 27 3.05 -21.25 -4.07
C ASN A 27 1.99 -20.34 -3.44
N VAL A 28 2.38 -19.08 -3.14
CA VAL A 28 1.50 -18.10 -2.52
C VAL A 28 0.66 -17.36 -3.55
N LEU A 29 1.26 -16.97 -4.68
CA LEU A 29 0.56 -16.37 -5.83
C LEU A 29 0.65 -17.33 -7.01
N LYS A 30 -0.48 -17.55 -7.71
CA LYS A 30 -0.66 -18.64 -8.66
C LYS A 30 -1.15 -18.16 -10.03
N GLY A 31 -0.42 -17.22 -10.66
CA GLY A 31 -0.75 -16.72 -12.00
C GLY A 31 -1.74 -15.55 -12.00
N ILE A 32 -1.52 -14.58 -11.13
CA ILE A 32 -2.36 -13.39 -11.01
C ILE A 32 -2.13 -12.45 -12.20
N SER A 33 -3.22 -11.95 -12.81
CA SER A 33 -3.16 -10.98 -13.91
C SER A 33 -4.20 -9.90 -13.70
N PHE A 34 -3.77 -8.63 -13.67
CA PHE A 34 -4.62 -7.44 -13.64
C PHE A 34 -3.81 -6.19 -14.00
N GLN A 35 -4.52 -5.08 -14.16
CA GLN A 35 -3.92 -3.78 -14.43
C GLN A 35 -4.48 -2.76 -13.44
N VAL A 36 -3.71 -1.72 -13.14
CA VAL A 36 -4.16 -0.57 -12.33
C VAL A 36 -3.94 0.68 -13.17
N ALA A 37 -5.02 1.44 -13.38
CA ALA A 37 -4.97 2.70 -14.08
C ALA A 37 -4.43 3.83 -13.18
N GLU A 38 -3.84 4.84 -13.79
CA GLU A 38 -3.41 6.05 -13.09
C GLU A 38 -4.60 6.75 -12.42
N GLY A 39 -4.47 7.12 -11.15
CA GLY A 39 -5.52 7.74 -10.34
C GLY A 39 -6.59 6.77 -9.82
N GLU A 40 -6.47 5.46 -10.05
CA GLU A 40 -7.41 4.45 -9.57
C GLU A 40 -7.17 4.13 -8.09
N PHE A 41 -8.23 3.93 -7.32
CA PHE A 41 -8.17 3.41 -5.95
C PHE A 41 -8.65 1.95 -5.94
N VAL A 42 -7.70 1.02 -5.99
CA VAL A 42 -7.97 -0.43 -6.04
C VAL A 42 -7.84 -1.04 -4.65
N GLY A 43 -8.89 -1.76 -4.22
CA GLY A 43 -8.83 -2.64 -3.06
C GLY A 43 -8.44 -4.06 -3.46
N ILE A 44 -7.69 -4.74 -2.61
CA ILE A 44 -7.43 -6.19 -2.70
C ILE A 44 -7.91 -6.81 -1.40
N MET A 45 -8.91 -7.69 -1.49
CA MET A 45 -9.54 -8.30 -0.33
C MET A 45 -9.51 -9.82 -0.40
N GLY A 46 -9.40 -10.48 0.75
CA GLY A 46 -9.41 -11.93 0.87
C GLY A 46 -9.11 -12.38 2.30
N LYS A 47 -9.28 -13.68 2.59
CA LYS A 47 -8.99 -14.26 3.91
C LYS A 47 -7.51 -14.10 4.29
N SER A 48 -7.23 -14.21 5.59
CA SER A 48 -5.84 -14.26 6.08
C SER A 48 -5.09 -15.41 5.40
N GLY A 49 -3.83 -15.15 5.01
CA GLY A 49 -2.99 -16.14 4.34
C GLY A 49 -3.23 -16.35 2.85
N CYS A 50 -4.22 -15.70 2.19
CA CYS A 50 -4.47 -15.88 0.75
C CYS A 50 -3.45 -15.21 -0.18
N GLY A 51 -2.45 -14.49 0.35
CA GLY A 51 -1.36 -13.88 -0.42
C GLY A 51 -1.40 -12.37 -0.60
N LYS A 52 -2.30 -11.63 0.06
CA LYS A 52 -2.48 -10.17 -0.09
C LYS A 52 -1.20 -9.36 0.14
N THR A 53 -0.58 -9.53 1.31
CA THR A 53 0.69 -8.85 1.67
C THR A 53 1.83 -9.24 0.73
N THR A 54 1.88 -10.52 0.32
CA THR A 54 2.85 -10.99 -0.70
C THR A 54 2.64 -10.29 -2.02
N LEU A 55 1.39 -10.17 -2.48
CA LEU A 55 1.07 -9.44 -3.70
C LEU A 55 1.50 -7.98 -3.58
N LEU A 56 1.14 -7.29 -2.49
CA LEU A 56 1.51 -5.89 -2.27
C LEU A 56 3.03 -5.69 -2.26
N LYS A 57 3.80 -6.56 -1.57
CA LYS A 57 5.27 -6.51 -1.55
C LYS A 57 5.87 -6.74 -2.93
N THR A 58 5.27 -7.61 -3.73
CA THR A 58 5.75 -7.89 -5.09
C THR A 58 5.44 -6.72 -6.03
N LEU A 59 4.25 -6.11 -5.93
CA LEU A 59 3.90 -4.89 -6.68
C LEU A 59 4.83 -3.72 -6.33
N GLY A 60 5.23 -3.61 -5.07
CA GLY A 60 6.16 -2.59 -4.59
C GLY A 60 7.63 -2.92 -4.78
N MET A 61 7.94 -3.98 -5.53
CA MET A 61 9.31 -4.40 -5.83
C MET A 61 10.17 -4.67 -4.57
N ILE A 62 9.52 -4.99 -3.42
CA ILE A 62 10.21 -5.47 -2.21
C ILE A 62 10.57 -6.96 -2.42
N ASP A 63 9.60 -7.73 -2.90
CA ASP A 63 9.79 -9.12 -3.30
C ASP A 63 9.86 -9.25 -4.82
N LYS A 64 10.72 -10.15 -5.32
CA LYS A 64 10.78 -10.44 -6.76
C LYS A 64 9.74 -11.50 -7.13
N PRO A 65 9.08 -11.42 -8.29
CA PRO A 65 8.30 -12.52 -8.85
C PRO A 65 9.14 -13.80 -8.96
N THR A 66 8.49 -14.97 -8.78
CA THR A 66 9.09 -16.27 -9.13
C THR A 66 8.91 -16.54 -10.62
N ASP A 67 7.75 -16.11 -11.16
CA ASP A 67 7.41 -16.18 -12.59
C ASP A 67 6.38 -15.10 -12.92
N GLY A 68 6.13 -14.85 -14.20
CA GLY A 68 5.28 -13.78 -14.69
C GLY A 68 6.00 -12.43 -14.73
N THR A 69 5.25 -11.38 -15.10
CA THR A 69 5.82 -10.04 -15.30
C THR A 69 5.02 -8.98 -14.60
N ILE A 70 5.72 -7.97 -14.08
CA ILE A 70 5.14 -6.73 -13.57
C ILE A 70 5.78 -5.58 -14.34
N LYS A 71 4.96 -4.73 -14.95
CA LYS A 71 5.41 -3.44 -15.47
C LYS A 71 4.92 -2.33 -14.56
N PHE A 72 5.84 -1.44 -14.20
CA PHE A 72 5.56 -0.22 -13.47
C PHE A 72 5.82 0.98 -14.39
N MET A 73 4.79 1.80 -14.62
CA MET A 73 4.85 2.96 -15.54
C MET A 73 5.35 2.58 -16.96
N GLY A 74 5.09 1.33 -17.39
CA GLY A 74 5.48 0.80 -18.70
C GLY A 74 6.86 0.11 -18.73
N GLU A 75 7.71 0.26 -17.69
CA GLU A 75 8.99 -0.43 -17.57
C GLU A 75 8.81 -1.80 -16.89
N ASP A 76 9.50 -2.82 -17.40
CA ASP A 76 9.52 -4.16 -16.78
C ASP A 76 10.34 -4.11 -15.48
N THR A 77 9.72 -4.52 -14.37
CA THR A 77 10.38 -4.46 -13.06
C THR A 77 11.52 -5.46 -12.90
N SER A 78 11.60 -6.48 -13.75
CA SER A 78 12.71 -7.45 -13.78
C SER A 78 14.05 -6.83 -14.24
N GLU A 79 13.97 -5.73 -15.00
CA GLU A 79 15.13 -4.97 -15.48
C GLU A 79 15.62 -3.92 -14.46
N LEU A 80 14.89 -3.75 -13.34
CA LEU A 80 15.23 -2.80 -12.30
C LEU A 80 16.08 -3.46 -11.21
N TYR A 81 17.27 -2.93 -10.95
CA TYR A 81 18.18 -3.42 -9.91
C TYR A 81 19.08 -2.30 -9.36
N GLY A 82 19.74 -2.57 -8.22
CA GLY A 82 20.68 -1.64 -7.59
C GLY A 82 20.02 -0.30 -7.26
N ASP A 83 20.75 0.77 -7.55
CA ASP A 83 20.37 2.14 -7.23
C ASP A 83 19.09 2.57 -7.98
N LYS A 84 18.92 2.17 -9.26
CA LYS A 84 17.71 2.48 -10.03
C LYS A 84 16.45 1.96 -9.35
N LEU A 85 16.49 0.73 -8.84
CA LEU A 85 15.36 0.14 -8.10
C LEU A 85 15.12 0.85 -6.77
N ALA A 86 16.18 1.20 -6.04
CA ALA A 86 16.10 1.93 -4.78
C ALA A 86 15.49 3.32 -4.99
N ASP A 87 15.93 4.05 -6.02
CA ASP A 87 15.41 5.37 -6.37
C ASP A 87 13.94 5.35 -6.76
N ILE A 88 13.51 4.35 -7.57
CA ILE A 88 12.10 4.18 -7.94
C ILE A 88 11.26 3.93 -6.69
N ARG A 89 11.66 3.00 -5.82
CA ARG A 89 10.93 2.73 -4.57
C ARG A 89 10.83 3.96 -3.68
N ASN A 90 11.91 4.73 -3.57
CA ASN A 90 11.94 5.91 -2.70
C ASN A 90 11.17 7.10 -3.26
N SER A 91 11.21 7.31 -4.60
CA SER A 91 10.63 8.52 -5.22
C SER A 91 9.24 8.31 -5.83
N LYS A 92 8.92 7.07 -6.25
CA LYS A 92 7.72 6.76 -7.03
C LYS A 92 6.68 5.95 -6.28
N ILE A 93 7.07 5.29 -5.18
CA ILE A 93 6.19 4.41 -4.41
C ILE A 93 6.14 4.87 -2.95
N GLY A 94 4.94 5.13 -2.44
CA GLY A 94 4.69 5.36 -1.02
C GLY A 94 4.17 4.08 -0.37
N PHE A 95 4.78 3.65 0.73
CA PHE A 95 4.32 2.49 1.50
C PHE A 95 3.66 2.91 2.80
N ILE A 96 2.46 2.36 3.06
CA ILE A 96 1.72 2.49 4.31
C ILE A 96 1.51 1.08 4.84
N PHE A 97 2.05 0.77 6.02
CA PHE A 97 1.98 -0.55 6.64
C PHE A 97 1.05 -0.57 7.83
N GLN A 98 0.53 -1.74 8.17
CA GLN A 98 -0.30 -1.98 9.35
C GLN A 98 0.43 -1.65 10.66
N ASP A 99 1.72 -1.99 10.76
CA ASP A 99 2.56 -1.77 11.95
C ASP A 99 3.30 -0.42 11.93
N PHE A 100 2.90 0.50 11.03
CA PHE A 100 3.45 1.85 10.87
C PHE A 100 4.92 1.91 10.47
N TYR A 101 5.78 1.07 11.02
CA TYR A 101 7.25 1.03 10.86
C TYR A 101 7.89 2.42 11.01
N LEU A 102 7.52 3.14 12.08
CA LEU A 102 8.18 4.37 12.47
C LEU A 102 9.46 4.04 13.23
N MET A 103 10.48 4.86 13.07
CA MET A 103 11.74 4.73 13.81
C MET A 103 11.60 5.45 15.15
N ASP A 104 11.60 4.71 16.25
CA ASP A 104 11.41 5.24 17.61
C ASP A 104 12.54 6.19 18.06
N SER A 105 13.71 6.09 17.45
CA SER A 105 14.86 6.97 17.69
C SER A 105 14.75 8.33 17.00
N LEU A 106 13.79 8.51 16.11
CA LEU A 106 13.56 9.74 15.36
C LEU A 106 12.26 10.41 15.81
N SER A 107 12.23 11.73 15.78
CA SER A 107 11.01 12.52 15.97
C SER A 107 9.99 12.24 14.84
N VAL A 108 8.75 12.67 15.02
CA VAL A 108 7.71 12.63 14.00
C VAL A 108 8.16 13.36 12.73
N GLU A 109 8.72 14.57 12.87
CA GLU A 109 9.23 15.37 11.74
C GLU A 109 10.31 14.61 10.96
N GLU A 110 11.27 14.01 11.66
CA GLU A 110 12.35 13.23 11.03
C GLU A 110 11.83 11.95 10.37
N ASN A 111 10.87 11.24 10.99
CA ASN A 111 10.20 10.10 10.36
C ASN A 111 9.51 10.48 9.06
N ILE A 112 8.82 11.63 9.02
CA ILE A 112 8.17 12.11 7.80
C ILE A 112 9.22 12.46 6.74
N MET A 113 10.30 13.14 7.12
CA MET A 113 11.36 13.57 6.19
C MET A 113 12.27 12.44 5.68
N LEU A 114 12.25 11.26 6.30
CA LEU A 114 13.18 10.17 6.03
C LEU A 114 13.37 9.84 4.53
N PRO A 115 12.31 9.71 3.70
CA PRO A 115 12.49 9.46 2.26
C PRO A 115 13.23 10.58 1.53
N MET A 116 13.03 11.84 1.93
CA MET A 116 13.73 12.98 1.36
C MET A 116 15.20 13.05 1.83
N ILE A 117 15.48 12.64 3.07
CA ILE A 117 16.86 12.51 3.61
C ILE A 117 17.63 11.48 2.79
N ILE A 118 17.03 10.32 2.51
CA ILE A 118 17.61 9.26 1.67
C ILE A 118 17.93 9.79 0.27
N SER A 119 17.06 10.62 -0.30
CA SER A 119 17.27 11.28 -1.60
C SER A 119 18.22 12.48 -1.54
N LYS A 120 18.82 12.79 -0.39
CA LYS A 120 19.74 13.92 -0.18
C LYS A 120 19.17 15.28 -0.62
N GLN A 121 17.86 15.49 -0.39
CA GLN A 121 17.21 16.75 -0.76
C GLN A 121 17.62 17.90 0.17
N ASN A 122 17.31 19.14 -0.23
CA ASN A 122 17.62 20.32 0.57
C ASN A 122 16.81 20.32 1.89
N ILE A 123 17.48 20.57 3.02
CA ILE A 123 16.87 20.51 4.36
C ILE A 123 15.68 21.48 4.53
N ASN A 124 15.80 22.71 4.00
CA ASN A 124 14.69 23.68 4.10
C ASN A 124 13.45 23.20 3.34
N LYS A 125 13.63 22.55 2.18
CA LYS A 125 12.54 21.93 1.43
C LYS A 125 11.90 20.79 2.22
N MET A 126 12.71 19.93 2.86
CA MET A 126 12.21 18.81 3.68
C MET A 126 11.31 19.33 4.81
N ILE A 127 11.77 20.33 5.56
CA ILE A 127 11.00 20.91 6.68
C ILE A 127 9.68 21.51 6.19
N ILE A 128 9.69 22.26 5.09
CA ILE A 128 8.49 22.87 4.52
C ILE A 128 7.47 21.81 4.11
N GLU A 129 7.91 20.79 3.37
CA GLU A 129 6.99 19.73 2.91
C GLU A 129 6.49 18.86 4.09
N ALA A 130 7.36 18.54 5.06
CA ALA A 130 6.96 17.79 6.25
C ALA A 130 5.88 18.56 7.05
N LYS A 131 6.07 19.86 7.26
CA LYS A 131 5.11 20.73 7.93
C LYS A 131 3.79 20.79 7.18
N LYS A 132 3.81 21.00 5.87
CA LYS A 132 2.63 21.03 5.00
C LYS A 132 1.78 19.75 5.12
N TYR A 133 2.41 18.56 5.04
CA TYR A 133 1.68 17.31 5.22
C TYR A 133 1.22 17.11 6.65
N ALA A 134 2.01 17.51 7.66
CA ALA A 134 1.61 17.43 9.05
C ALA A 134 0.37 18.29 9.36
N GLU A 135 0.30 19.52 8.84
CA GLU A 135 -0.88 20.41 8.91
C GLU A 135 -2.09 19.76 8.24
N GLN A 136 -1.92 19.25 7.02
CA GLN A 136 -2.98 18.61 6.23
C GLN A 136 -3.60 17.39 6.94
N PHE A 137 -2.78 16.60 7.64
CA PHE A 137 -3.22 15.42 8.38
C PHE A 137 -3.42 15.68 9.88
N GLN A 138 -3.44 16.96 10.32
CA GLN A 138 -3.74 17.39 11.68
C GLN A 138 -2.80 16.79 12.74
N ILE A 139 -1.52 16.71 12.43
CA ILE A 139 -0.45 16.20 13.31
C ILE A 139 0.71 17.21 13.49
N GLU A 140 0.54 18.46 13.10
CA GLU A 140 1.58 19.49 13.22
C GLU A 140 2.08 19.65 14.67
N HIS A 141 1.17 19.59 15.63
CA HIS A 141 1.47 19.67 17.06
C HIS A 141 2.28 18.48 17.61
N LEU A 142 2.46 17.44 16.81
CA LEU A 142 3.21 16.23 17.16
C LEU A 142 4.64 16.21 16.59
N LEU A 143 5.02 17.13 15.71
CA LEU A 143 6.27 17.08 14.95
C LEU A 143 7.53 16.87 15.79
N LYS A 144 7.55 17.39 17.04
CA LYS A 144 8.69 17.27 17.95
C LYS A 144 8.63 16.06 18.90
N LYS A 145 7.53 15.30 18.87
CA LYS A 145 7.36 14.08 19.67
C LYS A 145 8.04 12.88 19.01
N ASN A 146 8.22 11.84 19.82
CA ASN A 146 8.69 10.54 19.32
C ASN A 146 7.51 9.58 19.11
N PRO A 147 7.65 8.54 18.25
CA PRO A 147 6.57 7.61 17.96
C PRO A 147 5.95 6.92 19.17
N TYR A 148 6.72 6.60 20.20
CA TYR A 148 6.20 5.95 21.42
C TYR A 148 5.25 6.83 22.25
N GLU A 149 5.21 8.15 21.99
CA GLU A 149 4.31 9.09 22.63
C GLU A 149 2.95 9.22 21.92
N LEU A 150 2.77 8.53 20.78
CA LEU A 150 1.64 8.67 19.89
C LEU A 150 0.63 7.52 20.04
N SER A 151 -0.66 7.85 19.88
CA SER A 151 -1.71 6.88 19.67
C SER A 151 -1.54 6.15 18.32
N GLY A 152 -2.17 4.99 18.15
CA GLY A 152 -2.12 4.23 16.89
C GLY A 152 -2.58 5.05 15.67
N GLY A 153 -3.67 5.81 15.80
CA GLY A 153 -4.16 6.67 14.73
C GLY A 153 -3.22 7.82 14.38
N GLU A 154 -2.51 8.39 15.37
CA GLU A 154 -1.47 9.39 15.11
C GLU A 154 -0.27 8.79 14.39
N LYS A 155 0.22 7.62 14.84
CA LYS A 155 1.29 6.87 14.16
C LYS A 155 0.95 6.60 12.70
N GLN A 156 -0.28 6.20 12.41
CA GLN A 156 -0.71 5.93 11.04
C GLN A 156 -0.73 7.20 10.18
N ARG A 157 -1.18 8.34 10.73
CA ARG A 157 -1.12 9.61 10.01
C ARG A 157 0.32 10.05 9.73
N VAL A 158 1.24 9.82 10.66
CA VAL A 158 2.70 10.02 10.42
C VAL A 158 3.20 9.13 9.29
N ALA A 159 2.84 7.84 9.28
CA ALA A 159 3.20 6.91 8.22
C ALA A 159 2.62 7.32 6.84
N ILE A 160 1.41 7.87 6.81
CA ILE A 160 0.81 8.44 5.59
C ILE A 160 1.60 9.66 5.11
N CYS A 161 1.93 10.60 6.00
CA CYS A 161 2.75 11.77 5.65
C CYS A 161 4.11 11.33 5.08
N ARG A 162 4.78 10.36 5.72
CA ARG A 162 6.03 9.77 5.24
C ARG A 162 5.88 9.15 3.84
N ALA A 163 4.79 8.43 3.60
CA ALA A 163 4.54 7.82 2.29
C ALA A 163 4.34 8.86 1.18
N LEU A 164 3.80 10.04 1.52
CA LEU A 164 3.47 11.11 0.55
C LEU A 164 4.61 12.10 0.31
N ILE A 165 5.60 12.18 1.18
CA ILE A 165 6.57 13.30 1.21
C ILE A 165 7.34 13.49 -0.10
N ASN A 166 7.63 12.39 -0.81
CA ASN A 166 8.28 12.41 -2.13
C ASN A 166 7.29 12.54 -3.29
N ASN A 167 6.00 12.82 -3.02
CA ASN A 167 4.95 12.94 -4.02
C ASN A 167 4.84 11.71 -4.97
N PRO A 168 4.72 10.47 -4.44
CA PRO A 168 4.76 9.24 -5.23
C PRO A 168 3.65 9.16 -6.26
N ASP A 169 3.86 8.34 -7.30
CA ASP A 169 2.86 8.04 -8.32
C ASP A 169 1.93 6.88 -7.88
N LEU A 170 2.42 5.97 -7.04
CA LEU A 170 1.71 4.82 -6.50
C LEU A 170 1.81 4.77 -4.98
N ILE A 171 0.70 4.54 -4.30
CA ILE A 171 0.63 4.28 -2.87
C ILE A 171 0.19 2.83 -2.67
N LEU A 172 0.97 2.08 -1.89
CA LEU A 172 0.70 0.71 -1.50
C LEU A 172 0.38 0.67 -0.01
N ALA A 173 -0.85 0.31 0.36
CA ALA A 173 -1.32 0.30 1.74
C ALA A 173 -1.66 -1.14 2.17
N ASP A 174 -0.91 -1.68 3.14
CA ASP A 174 -1.12 -3.00 3.71
C ASP A 174 -1.91 -2.89 5.01
N GLU A 175 -3.20 -3.21 4.96
CA GLU A 175 -4.14 -3.15 6.09
C GLU A 175 -4.03 -1.85 6.92
N PRO A 176 -4.16 -0.67 6.29
CA PRO A 176 -3.81 0.61 6.92
C PRO A 176 -4.67 0.98 8.14
N THR A 177 -5.74 0.24 8.41
CA THR A 177 -6.65 0.43 9.55
C THR A 177 -6.66 -0.76 10.50
N GLY A 178 -5.88 -1.81 10.24
CA GLY A 178 -5.96 -3.09 10.96
C GLY A 178 -5.63 -3.02 12.45
N ASN A 179 -4.78 -2.07 12.86
CA ASN A 179 -4.37 -1.87 14.27
C ASN A 179 -5.07 -0.66 14.92
N LEU A 180 -6.18 -0.18 14.35
CA LEU A 180 -6.85 1.04 14.80
C LEU A 180 -8.27 0.75 15.30
N ASP A 181 -8.72 1.57 16.25
CA ASP A 181 -10.15 1.64 16.60
C ASP A 181 -10.97 2.21 15.43
N SER A 182 -12.28 1.98 15.44
CA SER A 182 -13.18 2.36 14.34
C SER A 182 -13.14 3.87 14.01
N LYS A 183 -12.96 4.75 15.02
CA LYS A 183 -12.90 6.19 14.81
C LYS A 183 -11.60 6.59 14.11
N SER A 184 -10.47 6.07 14.58
CA SER A 184 -9.16 6.30 13.99
C SER A 184 -9.07 5.68 12.57
N GLY A 185 -9.63 4.48 12.38
CA GLY A 185 -9.73 3.83 11.07
C GLY A 185 -10.53 4.67 10.06
N LYS A 186 -11.64 5.28 10.50
CA LYS A 186 -12.43 6.18 9.65
C LYS A 186 -11.62 7.39 9.19
N ILE A 187 -10.85 8.02 10.07
CA ILE A 187 -9.99 9.16 9.73
C ILE A 187 -8.95 8.75 8.68
N VAL A 188 -8.35 7.57 8.83
CA VAL A 188 -7.33 7.07 7.91
C VAL A 188 -7.92 6.78 6.53
N ILE A 189 -9.07 6.11 6.43
CA ILE A 189 -9.68 5.81 5.14
C ILE A 189 -10.17 7.07 4.43
N ASP A 190 -10.73 8.03 5.16
CA ASP A 190 -11.13 9.33 4.62
C ASP A 190 -9.90 10.08 4.07
N ALA A 191 -8.75 10.00 4.75
CA ALA A 191 -7.49 10.55 4.27
C ALA A 191 -7.03 9.89 2.96
N LEU A 192 -7.07 8.55 2.86
CA LEU A 192 -6.71 7.82 1.63
C LEU A 192 -7.68 8.15 0.49
N ASN A 193 -8.97 8.23 0.77
CA ASN A 193 -9.97 8.63 -0.22
C ASN A 193 -9.71 10.05 -0.76
N LYS A 194 -9.37 10.99 0.12
CA LYS A 194 -8.98 12.35 -0.26
C LYS A 194 -7.72 12.37 -1.14
N ILE A 195 -6.72 11.56 -0.77
CA ILE A 195 -5.48 11.42 -1.56
C ILE A 195 -5.77 10.92 -2.98
N SER A 196 -6.66 9.95 -3.13
CA SER A 196 -7.07 9.45 -4.44
C SER A 196 -7.92 10.47 -5.22
N SER A 197 -8.96 11.02 -4.58
CA SER A 197 -9.97 11.86 -5.28
C SER A 197 -9.46 13.25 -5.61
N GLU A 198 -8.77 13.93 -4.67
CA GLU A 198 -8.30 15.32 -4.83
C GLU A 198 -6.90 15.39 -5.44
N TYR A 199 -5.97 14.55 -4.94
CA TYR A 199 -4.56 14.56 -5.42
C TYR A 199 -4.32 13.62 -6.60
N LYS A 200 -5.36 12.90 -7.06
CA LYS A 200 -5.32 11.97 -8.21
C LYS A 200 -4.22 10.93 -8.10
N LYS A 201 -3.89 10.51 -6.87
CA LYS A 201 -2.89 9.47 -6.63
C LYS A 201 -3.50 8.09 -6.85
N THR A 202 -2.70 7.20 -7.42
CA THR A 202 -3.06 5.80 -7.55
C THR A 202 -2.82 5.10 -6.22
N ILE A 203 -3.81 4.34 -5.72
CA ILE A 203 -3.71 3.61 -4.47
C ILE A 203 -4.07 2.15 -4.71
N VAL A 204 -3.23 1.24 -4.21
CA VAL A 204 -3.57 -0.18 -4.05
C VAL A 204 -3.59 -0.48 -2.56
N MET A 205 -4.76 -0.80 -2.03
CA MET A 205 -4.97 -1.07 -0.61
C MET A 205 -5.34 -2.53 -0.39
N VAL A 206 -4.62 -3.20 0.47
CA VAL A 206 -5.00 -4.51 0.99
C VAL A 206 -5.83 -4.32 2.25
N THR A 207 -6.94 -5.02 2.35
CA THR A 207 -7.79 -5.04 3.55
C THR A 207 -8.57 -6.34 3.66
N HIS A 208 -8.99 -6.69 4.87
CA HIS A 208 -9.98 -7.74 5.13
C HIS A 208 -11.33 -7.15 5.59
N ASP A 209 -11.40 -5.82 5.74
CA ASP A 209 -12.60 -5.11 6.18
C ASP A 209 -13.43 -4.65 4.96
N PRO A 210 -14.66 -5.18 4.79
CA PRO A 210 -15.53 -4.82 3.67
C PRO A 210 -15.97 -3.36 3.71
N GLN A 211 -16.03 -2.74 4.90
CA GLN A 211 -16.37 -1.33 5.02
C GLN A 211 -15.24 -0.48 4.43
N MET A 212 -13.98 -0.80 4.75
CA MET A 212 -12.82 -0.11 4.17
C MET A 212 -12.72 -0.34 2.66
N ALA A 213 -12.97 -1.58 2.21
CA ALA A 213 -12.97 -1.93 0.78
C ALA A 213 -14.03 -1.15 -0.03
N SER A 214 -15.16 -0.77 0.59
CA SER A 214 -16.24 -0.02 -0.09
C SER A 214 -15.87 1.39 -0.54
N TYR A 215 -14.76 1.95 -0.01
CA TYR A 215 -14.22 3.25 -0.44
C TYR A 215 -13.44 3.16 -1.75
N CYS A 216 -13.04 1.96 -2.16
CA CYS A 216 -12.29 1.77 -3.40
C CYS A 216 -13.19 1.95 -4.63
N SER A 217 -12.60 2.43 -5.74
CA SER A 217 -13.27 2.48 -7.04
C SER A 217 -13.40 1.11 -7.69
N ARG A 218 -12.57 0.15 -7.27
CA ARG A 218 -12.52 -1.23 -7.75
C ARG A 218 -11.99 -2.15 -6.67
N LEU A 219 -12.50 -3.38 -6.60
CA LEU A 219 -12.10 -4.39 -5.62
C LEU A 219 -11.76 -5.71 -6.31
N ILE A 220 -10.54 -6.18 -6.07
CA ILE A 220 -10.08 -7.51 -6.49
C ILE A 220 -10.22 -8.46 -5.29
N LEU A 221 -11.03 -9.52 -5.44
CA LEU A 221 -11.16 -10.56 -4.45
C LEU A 221 -10.12 -11.65 -4.71
N LEU A 222 -9.27 -11.88 -3.70
CA LEU A 222 -8.19 -12.86 -3.75
C LEU A 222 -8.53 -14.07 -2.86
N LYS A 223 -8.45 -15.28 -3.45
CA LYS A 223 -8.64 -16.54 -2.75
C LYS A 223 -7.52 -17.52 -3.13
N ASP A 224 -6.86 -18.08 -2.13
CA ASP A 224 -5.83 -19.14 -2.30
C ASP A 224 -4.76 -18.83 -3.36
N GLY A 225 -4.40 -17.55 -3.50
CA GLY A 225 -3.36 -17.09 -4.43
C GLY A 225 -3.85 -16.83 -5.86
N VAL A 226 -5.16 -16.84 -6.12
CA VAL A 226 -5.76 -16.51 -7.43
C VAL A 226 -6.81 -15.41 -7.28
N ILE A 227 -7.08 -14.67 -8.35
CA ILE A 227 -8.18 -13.72 -8.41
C ILE A 227 -9.48 -14.51 -8.58
N LEU A 228 -10.40 -14.33 -7.62
CA LEU A 228 -11.74 -14.90 -7.67
C LEU A 228 -12.67 -13.99 -8.50
N GLU A 229 -12.68 -12.71 -8.19
CA GLU A 229 -13.51 -11.71 -8.86
C GLU A 229 -12.83 -10.34 -8.89
N ASP A 230 -13.31 -9.48 -9.78
CA ASP A 230 -12.86 -8.12 -10.01
C ASP A 230 -14.09 -7.22 -10.14
N LEU A 231 -14.43 -6.53 -9.05
CA LEU A 231 -15.66 -5.77 -8.88
C LEU A 231 -15.40 -4.27 -9.11
N LYS A 232 -16.30 -3.59 -9.80
CA LYS A 232 -16.22 -2.14 -10.01
C LYS A 232 -17.30 -1.43 -9.21
N ASN A 233 -16.90 -0.41 -8.46
CA ASN A 233 -17.82 0.46 -7.75
C ASN A 233 -18.56 1.36 -8.75
N SER A 234 -19.90 1.29 -8.76
CA SER A 234 -20.76 2.12 -9.61
C SER A 234 -20.88 3.58 -9.14
N GLY A 235 -20.17 3.96 -8.07
CA GLY A 235 -20.25 5.29 -7.46
C GLY A 235 -21.19 5.37 -6.25
N ASN A 236 -21.88 4.28 -5.92
CA ASN A 236 -22.70 4.17 -4.70
C ASN A 236 -22.00 3.29 -3.67
N GLN A 237 -21.35 3.91 -2.69
CA GLN A 237 -20.58 3.21 -1.66
C GLN A 237 -21.41 2.18 -0.88
N TYR A 238 -22.65 2.51 -0.53
CA TYR A 238 -23.53 1.60 0.23
C TYR A 238 -23.91 0.36 -0.60
N ALA A 239 -24.28 0.55 -1.86
CA ALA A 239 -24.59 -0.57 -2.76
C ALA A 239 -23.36 -1.45 -2.96
N PHE A 240 -22.17 -0.85 -3.15
CA PHE A 240 -20.92 -1.58 -3.29
C PHE A 240 -20.55 -2.35 -2.01
N TYR A 241 -20.77 -1.76 -0.83
CA TYR A 241 -20.58 -2.46 0.45
C TYR A 241 -21.48 -3.71 0.55
N GLN A 242 -22.76 -3.61 0.16
CA GLN A 242 -23.68 -4.75 0.17
C GLN A 242 -23.26 -5.84 -0.82
N GLU A 243 -22.79 -5.46 -2.00
CA GLU A 243 -22.23 -6.38 -3.00
C GLU A 243 -21.02 -7.13 -2.44
N ILE A 244 -20.09 -6.41 -1.82
CA ILE A 244 -18.90 -7.00 -1.16
C ILE A 244 -19.31 -8.01 -0.10
N LEU A 245 -20.26 -7.67 0.79
CA LEU A 245 -20.75 -8.58 1.83
C LEU A 245 -21.36 -9.86 1.23
N GLY A 246 -22.08 -9.74 0.13
CA GLY A 246 -22.62 -10.90 -0.61
C GLY A 246 -21.51 -11.84 -1.08
N LYS A 247 -20.43 -11.28 -1.63
CA LYS A 247 -19.28 -12.02 -2.18
C LYS A 247 -18.33 -12.59 -1.12
N MET A 248 -18.31 -12.04 0.08
CA MET A 248 -17.49 -12.59 1.18
C MET A 248 -17.79 -14.03 1.53
N LYS A 249 -19.01 -14.53 1.23
CA LYS A 249 -19.38 -15.92 1.44
C LYS A 249 -18.63 -16.87 0.52
N GLU A 250 -18.11 -16.37 -0.60
CA GLU A 250 -17.39 -17.15 -1.60
C GLU A 250 -15.86 -17.21 -1.30
N LEU A 251 -15.37 -16.29 -0.45
CA LEU A 251 -14.00 -16.28 0.05
C LEU A 251 -13.80 -17.38 1.12
#